data_31a69d0af1390a72b54e5b7265a2dbcb
#
_entry.id   31a69d0af1390a72b54e5b7265a2dbcb
#
_cell.length_a   1.000
_cell.length_b   1.000
_cell.length_c   1.000
_cell.angle_alpha   90.00
_cell.angle_beta   90.00
_cell.angle_gamma   90.00
#
_symmetry.space_group_name_H-M   'P 1'
#
loop_
_entity.id
_entity.type
_entity.pdbx_description
1 polymer ?
#
loop_
_entity_poly.entity_id
_entity_poly.type
_entity_poly.pdbx_seq_one_letter_code
_entity_poly.pdbx_strand_id
1 'polypeptide(L)'
;MGENTSALAQSSVRLFGGVDAGVRYVSNDAGSKTSLQSGNNYTTRFGLRGEEDLGGGLKAGFWLESAVNASTGVAGGMGGAQLWDRRSTLSFSGPLGEVRLGRDYTPVFRAFAATDVFNYAGAVSMVSLYNNPASTVVAQAFGSKVTAIARTNGSLQYFTPKGLGGFYLNAMVSNSGGGTTSGDYDYRGARVGYAAGPVDVTLAAGSAKIEASGKNFTIASATGVYRLPASKVKLTAGVVQMKYLDAKQVNYTAGVDWPIGPGQVVATYHRINQSGNAISGASVSANDADVLGLGYVHNLSKRTALYGTAAFFNNHGAGRFAVAGGLAGSAAGTNSRGLDLGVRHLF
;
A
#
# COMPACT_ATOMS: atom_id res chain seq x y z
N MET A 1 25.64 34.29 38.38
CA MET A 1 24.34 34.18 37.70
C MET A 1 24.62 33.57 36.35
N GLY A 2 24.36 32.30 36.20
CA GLY A 2 24.54 31.58 34.93
C GLY A 2 23.26 31.82 34.11
N GLU A 3 23.40 32.43 32.96
CA GLU A 3 22.33 32.51 31.98
C GLU A 3 22.05 31.10 31.42
N ASN A 4 20.91 30.54 31.79
CA ASN A 4 20.36 29.39 31.12
C ASN A 4 19.92 29.82 29.71
N THR A 5 20.81 29.76 28.74
CA THR A 5 20.44 29.76 27.34
C THR A 5 19.68 28.50 27.06
N SER A 6 18.35 28.54 27.20
CA SER A 6 17.46 27.54 26.67
C SER A 6 17.74 27.46 25.17
N ALA A 7 18.41 26.43 24.70
CA ALA A 7 18.47 26.13 23.28
C ALA A 7 17.01 25.92 22.83
N LEU A 8 16.47 26.89 22.10
CA LEU A 8 15.16 26.75 21.48
C LEU A 8 15.29 25.59 20.51
N ALA A 9 14.75 24.44 20.90
CA ALA A 9 14.61 23.31 20.02
C ALA A 9 13.91 23.79 18.74
N GLN A 10 14.57 23.65 17.59
CA GLN A 10 14.06 24.15 16.34
C GLN A 10 12.93 23.22 15.87
N SER A 11 11.72 23.50 16.35
CA SER A 11 10.50 22.81 15.92
C SER A 11 10.21 23.18 14.48
N SER A 12 10.11 22.22 13.59
CA SER A 12 9.77 22.46 12.19
C SER A 12 8.48 21.74 11.81
N VAL A 13 7.50 22.50 11.35
CA VAL A 13 6.30 21.94 10.69
C VAL A 13 6.46 22.07 9.19
N ARG A 14 6.25 20.96 8.47
CA ARG A 14 6.35 20.91 7.01
C ARG A 14 5.04 20.46 6.42
N LEU A 15 4.53 21.24 5.47
CA LEU A 15 3.52 20.80 4.53
C LEU A 15 4.22 19.93 3.45
N PHE A 16 3.60 18.84 3.07
CA PHE A 16 4.08 17.96 1.99
C PHE A 16 2.91 17.32 1.28
N GLY A 17 3.13 16.89 0.04
CA GLY A 17 2.10 16.20 -0.71
C GLY A 17 2.38 16.12 -2.19
N GLY A 18 1.31 15.88 -2.94
CA GLY A 18 1.33 15.88 -4.38
C GLY A 18 -0.05 15.62 -4.95
N VAL A 19 -0.25 16.11 -6.16
CA VAL A 19 -1.44 15.91 -6.96
C VAL A 19 -1.09 15.07 -8.18
N ASP A 20 -1.89 14.05 -8.40
CA ASP A 20 -1.79 13.15 -9.55
C ASP A 20 -3.20 13.04 -10.17
N ALA A 21 -3.30 13.43 -11.44
CA ALA A 21 -4.51 13.33 -12.22
C ALA A 21 -4.20 12.80 -13.62
N GLY A 22 -5.08 11.93 -14.11
CA GLY A 22 -4.89 11.32 -15.41
C GLY A 22 -6.19 10.75 -15.98
N VAL A 23 -6.16 10.46 -17.25
CA VAL A 23 -7.25 9.77 -17.94
C VAL A 23 -6.98 8.29 -17.89
N ARG A 24 -7.99 7.52 -17.52
CA ARG A 24 -8.02 6.05 -17.56
C ARG A 24 -9.02 5.58 -18.61
N TYR A 25 -8.55 4.75 -19.52
CA TYR A 25 -9.38 3.92 -20.38
C TYR A 25 -9.40 2.51 -19.84
N VAL A 26 -10.58 1.92 -19.69
CA VAL A 26 -10.76 0.50 -19.27
C VAL A 26 -11.64 -0.20 -20.30
N SER A 27 -11.26 -1.41 -20.67
CA SER A 27 -12.05 -2.29 -21.52
C SER A 27 -12.17 -3.67 -20.89
N ASN A 28 -13.36 -4.25 -20.92
CA ASN A 28 -13.71 -5.61 -20.58
C ASN A 28 -14.80 -6.11 -21.53
N ASP A 29 -15.35 -7.31 -21.31
CA ASP A 29 -16.43 -7.88 -22.15
C ASP A 29 -17.76 -7.12 -22.04
N ALA A 30 -18.02 -6.36 -20.99
CA ALA A 30 -19.17 -5.49 -20.88
C ALA A 30 -19.04 -4.18 -21.69
N GLY A 31 -17.86 -3.91 -22.27
CA GLY A 31 -17.57 -2.72 -23.07
C GLY A 31 -16.36 -1.93 -22.57
N SER A 32 -16.34 -0.63 -22.90
CA SER A 32 -15.25 0.26 -22.53
C SER A 32 -15.74 1.54 -21.87
N LYS A 33 -14.86 2.14 -21.04
CA LYS A 33 -15.11 3.40 -20.34
C LYS A 33 -13.85 4.23 -20.23
N THR A 34 -13.99 5.51 -20.51
CA THR A 34 -12.93 6.51 -20.25
C THR A 34 -13.38 7.41 -19.11
N SER A 35 -12.46 7.71 -18.18
CA SER A 35 -12.75 8.55 -17.03
C SER A 35 -11.52 9.29 -16.52
N LEU A 36 -11.72 10.46 -15.92
CA LEU A 36 -10.68 11.14 -15.17
C LEU A 36 -10.48 10.40 -13.85
N GLN A 37 -9.23 10.11 -13.52
CA GLN A 37 -8.83 9.42 -12.29
C GLN A 37 -7.83 10.24 -11.51
N SER A 38 -7.81 10.01 -10.21
CA SER A 38 -6.84 10.57 -9.28
C SER A 38 -5.95 9.47 -8.74
N GLY A 39 -4.62 9.71 -8.69
CA GLY A 39 -3.72 8.81 -8.00
C GLY A 39 -3.28 7.58 -8.79
N ASN A 40 -3.08 7.70 -10.10
CA ASN A 40 -2.69 6.57 -10.95
C ASN A 40 -1.19 6.22 -10.89
N ASN A 41 -0.33 7.18 -10.55
CA ASN A 41 1.12 6.97 -10.39
C ASN A 41 1.62 7.38 -9.00
N TYR A 42 0.90 8.28 -8.35
CA TYR A 42 1.15 8.75 -6.98
C TYR A 42 -0.18 9.00 -6.30
N THR A 43 -0.46 8.36 -5.18
CA THR A 43 -1.70 8.65 -4.45
C THR A 43 -1.77 10.14 -4.14
N THR A 44 -2.71 10.86 -4.75
CA THR A 44 -2.94 12.29 -4.45
C THR A 44 -3.20 12.45 -2.96
N ARG A 45 -2.41 13.29 -2.32
CA ARG A 45 -2.43 13.47 -0.87
C ARG A 45 -1.76 14.75 -0.44
N PHE A 46 -2.12 15.21 0.75
CA PHE A 46 -1.39 16.24 1.47
C PHE A 46 -1.20 15.83 2.93
N GLY A 47 -0.25 16.44 3.60
CA GLY A 47 0.00 16.17 5.00
C GLY A 47 0.85 17.22 5.68
N LEU A 48 0.81 17.18 7.00
CA LEU A 48 1.63 17.96 7.91
C LEU A 48 2.48 17.01 8.73
N ARG A 49 3.73 17.33 8.92
CA ARG A 49 4.62 16.60 9.84
C ARG A 49 5.55 17.57 10.55
N GLY A 50 5.87 17.23 11.76
CA GLY A 50 6.82 18.02 12.56
C GLY A 50 7.64 17.12 13.45
N GLU A 51 8.80 17.61 13.86
CA GLU A 51 9.71 16.96 14.78
C GLU A 51 10.28 17.99 15.73
N GLU A 52 10.38 17.65 17.00
CA GLU A 52 10.98 18.41 18.07
C GLU A 52 12.12 17.59 18.66
N ASP A 53 13.29 18.21 18.83
CA ASP A 53 14.41 17.63 19.54
C ASP A 53 14.23 17.88 21.05
N LEU A 54 14.13 16.79 21.83
CA LEU A 54 13.93 16.85 23.27
C LEU A 54 15.27 16.83 24.06
N GLY A 55 16.39 16.82 23.34
CA GLY A 55 17.72 16.64 23.94
C GLY A 55 18.07 15.17 24.22
N GLY A 56 19.35 14.93 24.50
CA GLY A 56 19.83 13.57 24.81
C GLY A 56 19.65 12.55 23.69
N GLY A 57 19.44 12.97 22.44
CA GLY A 57 19.14 12.10 21.29
C GLY A 57 17.69 11.63 21.22
N LEU A 58 16.81 12.19 22.05
CA LEU A 58 15.37 11.91 22.05
C LEU A 58 14.63 12.94 21.20
N LYS A 59 13.60 12.48 20.47
CA LYS A 59 12.75 13.31 19.62
C LYS A 59 11.31 12.94 19.78
N ALA A 60 10.42 13.95 19.75
CA ALA A 60 8.99 13.79 19.56
C ALA A 60 8.61 14.19 18.14
N GLY A 61 7.66 13.51 17.52
CA GLY A 61 7.22 13.83 16.17
C GLY A 61 5.75 13.55 15.95
N PHE A 62 5.14 14.28 15.02
CA PHE A 62 3.80 14.01 14.56
C PHE A 62 3.75 13.87 13.03
N TRP A 63 2.76 13.13 12.54
CA TRP A 63 2.50 12.99 11.12
C TRP A 63 0.99 12.87 10.89
N LEU A 64 0.44 13.80 10.11
CA LEU A 64 -0.94 13.82 9.66
C LEU A 64 -0.95 13.77 8.14
N GLU A 65 -1.67 12.82 7.52
CA GLU A 65 -1.71 12.62 6.08
C GLU A 65 -3.10 12.21 5.61
N SER A 66 -3.62 12.94 4.62
CA SER A 66 -4.92 12.73 3.99
C SER A 66 -4.76 12.41 2.51
N ALA A 67 -5.46 11.40 2.02
CA ALA A 67 -5.69 11.27 0.59
C ALA A 67 -6.69 12.33 0.12
N VAL A 68 -6.56 12.73 -1.15
CA VAL A 68 -7.51 13.63 -1.83
C VAL A 68 -7.82 13.04 -3.20
N ASN A 69 -9.06 13.08 -3.60
CA ASN A 69 -9.44 12.76 -4.96
C ASN A 69 -9.37 14.04 -5.82
N ALA A 70 -8.37 14.15 -6.67
CA ALA A 70 -8.15 15.33 -7.50
C ALA A 70 -9.28 15.55 -8.54
N SER A 71 -10.07 14.53 -8.88
CA SER A 71 -11.17 14.66 -9.84
C SER A 71 -12.47 15.14 -9.20
N THR A 72 -12.64 15.00 -7.88
CA THR A 72 -13.87 15.33 -7.15
C THR A 72 -13.70 16.32 -6.01
N GLY A 73 -12.44 16.56 -5.57
CA GLY A 73 -12.13 17.38 -4.40
C GLY A 73 -12.40 16.70 -3.05
N VAL A 74 -12.90 15.47 -3.03
CA VAL A 74 -13.19 14.75 -1.78
C VAL A 74 -11.90 14.36 -1.09
N ALA A 75 -11.78 14.72 0.20
CA ALA A 75 -10.70 14.29 1.08
C ALA A 75 -11.07 12.99 1.81
N GLY A 76 -10.05 12.21 2.25
CA GLY A 76 -10.25 11.01 3.07
C GLY A 76 -10.38 9.71 2.28
N GLY A 77 -9.86 9.63 1.09
CA GLY A 77 -9.60 8.38 0.34
C GLY A 77 -10.81 7.46 0.10
N MET A 78 -10.51 6.17 -0.01
CA MET A 78 -11.52 5.11 -0.19
C MET A 78 -12.22 4.82 1.15
N GLY A 79 -13.43 5.32 1.32
CA GLY A 79 -14.23 5.17 2.56
C GLY A 79 -14.67 6.49 3.17
N GLY A 80 -14.18 7.61 2.69
CA GLY A 80 -14.78 8.94 2.69
C GLY A 80 -14.99 9.68 4.01
N ALA A 81 -14.81 9.09 5.18
CA ALA A 81 -15.21 9.72 6.44
C ALA A 81 -14.05 10.22 7.33
N GLN A 82 -12.82 9.89 6.99
CA GLN A 82 -11.66 10.22 7.84
C GLN A 82 -10.75 11.23 7.13
N LEU A 83 -10.67 12.46 7.65
CA LEU A 83 -9.76 13.46 7.08
C LEU A 83 -8.31 12.93 7.04
N TRP A 84 -7.80 12.39 8.15
CA TRP A 84 -6.45 11.84 8.22
C TRP A 84 -6.43 10.33 7.95
N ASP A 85 -7.05 9.90 6.84
CA ASP A 85 -7.28 8.50 6.49
C ASP A 85 -6.00 7.70 6.23
N ARG A 86 -4.90 8.37 5.88
CA ARG A 86 -3.65 7.70 5.53
C ARG A 86 -2.74 7.50 6.73
N ARG A 87 -2.54 8.53 7.54
CA ARG A 87 -1.72 8.47 8.75
C ARG A 87 -2.12 9.60 9.70
N SER A 88 -2.23 9.24 10.99
CA SER A 88 -2.43 10.18 12.09
C SER A 88 -1.67 9.63 13.30
N THR A 89 -0.45 10.13 13.52
CA THR A 89 0.45 9.54 14.53
C THR A 89 1.21 10.57 15.32
N LEU A 90 1.44 10.23 16.59
CA LEU A 90 2.48 10.79 17.45
C LEU A 90 3.60 9.76 17.56
N SER A 91 4.85 10.19 17.58
CA SER A 91 6.00 9.30 17.74
C SER A 91 7.03 9.84 18.73
N PHE A 92 7.72 8.92 19.42
CA PHE A 92 8.90 9.17 20.21
C PHE A 92 10.04 8.30 19.70
N SER A 93 11.17 8.89 19.39
CA SER A 93 12.32 8.18 18.85
C SER A 93 13.61 8.54 19.60
N GLY A 94 14.56 7.61 19.59
CA GLY A 94 15.83 7.76 20.27
C GLY A 94 16.78 6.59 19.99
N PRO A 95 17.85 6.44 20.79
CA PRO A 95 18.83 5.37 20.59
C PRO A 95 18.26 3.95 20.65
N LEU A 96 17.15 3.76 21.34
CA LEU A 96 16.48 2.46 21.47
C LEU A 96 15.45 2.19 20.36
N GLY A 97 15.27 3.11 19.40
CA GLY A 97 14.31 2.98 18.31
C GLY A 97 13.19 4.00 18.36
N GLU A 98 12.04 3.66 17.76
CA GLU A 98 10.87 4.55 17.68
C GLU A 98 9.62 3.82 18.19
N VAL A 99 8.89 4.47 19.08
CA VAL A 99 7.52 4.12 19.45
C VAL A 99 6.56 5.07 18.75
N ARG A 100 5.51 4.53 18.14
CA ARG A 100 4.53 5.31 17.40
C ARG A 100 3.12 4.92 17.81
N LEU A 101 2.28 5.95 18.03
CA LEU A 101 0.88 5.82 18.45
C LEU A 101 -0.04 6.41 17.38
N GLY A 102 -1.19 5.76 17.13
CA GLY A 102 -2.25 6.27 16.26
C GLY A 102 -2.53 5.41 15.04
N ARG A 103 -3.07 6.01 13.97
CA ARG A 103 -3.37 5.34 12.69
C ARG A 103 -2.15 5.29 11.80
N ASP A 104 -1.74 4.09 11.39
CA ASP A 104 -0.58 3.93 10.49
C ASP A 104 -0.66 2.61 9.69
N TYR A 105 0.31 2.44 8.79
CA TYR A 105 0.51 1.23 8.01
C TYR A 105 0.87 0.02 8.87
N THR A 106 0.26 -1.11 8.54
CA THR A 106 0.61 -2.40 9.15
C THR A 106 2.02 -2.86 8.76
N PRO A 107 2.70 -3.63 9.60
CA PRO A 107 4.00 -4.21 9.27
C PRO A 107 4.00 -5.01 7.97
N VAL A 108 2.94 -5.79 7.70
CA VAL A 108 2.82 -6.60 6.49
C VAL A 108 2.67 -5.72 5.25
N PHE A 109 1.84 -4.65 5.32
CA PHE A 109 1.75 -3.69 4.22
C PHE A 109 3.11 -3.07 3.90
N ARG A 110 3.88 -2.66 4.92
CA ARG A 110 5.22 -2.10 4.71
C ARG A 110 6.17 -3.07 4.03
N ALA A 111 6.04 -4.38 4.29
CA ALA A 111 6.86 -5.41 3.66
C ALA A 111 6.56 -5.52 2.15
N PHE A 112 5.30 -5.73 1.77
CA PHE A 112 4.99 -5.89 0.35
C PHE A 112 5.00 -4.57 -0.45
N ALA A 113 4.70 -3.43 0.17
CA ALA A 113 4.80 -2.13 -0.48
C ALA A 113 6.23 -1.79 -0.94
N ALA A 114 7.26 -2.35 -0.28
CA ALA A 114 8.65 -2.18 -0.70
C ALA A 114 8.96 -2.84 -2.05
N THR A 115 8.19 -3.87 -2.43
CA THR A 115 8.34 -4.58 -3.71
C THR A 115 7.43 -4.05 -4.81
N ASP A 116 6.47 -3.18 -4.51
CA ASP A 116 5.57 -2.60 -5.50
C ASP A 116 6.28 -1.52 -6.32
N VAL A 117 6.58 -1.82 -7.59
CA VAL A 117 7.25 -0.89 -8.50
C VAL A 117 6.33 0.22 -9.02
N PHE A 118 5.02 0.11 -8.79
CA PHE A 118 4.02 1.14 -9.07
C PHE A 118 3.69 2.02 -7.85
N ASN A 119 4.52 1.95 -6.78
CA ASN A 119 4.38 2.76 -5.57
C ASN A 119 2.99 2.69 -4.93
N TYR A 120 2.38 1.51 -4.94
CA TYR A 120 1.03 1.22 -4.44
C TYR A 120 -0.06 2.19 -4.96
N ALA A 121 0.11 2.67 -6.19
CA ALA A 121 -0.84 3.54 -6.90
C ALA A 121 -1.18 2.95 -8.28
N GLY A 122 -2.34 3.33 -8.82
CA GLY A 122 -2.77 2.92 -10.16
C GLY A 122 -3.33 1.50 -10.28
N ALA A 123 -3.57 1.11 -11.53
CA ALA A 123 -4.37 -0.06 -11.88
C ALA A 123 -3.72 -1.40 -11.50
N VAL A 124 -2.39 -1.49 -11.52
CA VAL A 124 -1.62 -2.75 -11.34
C VAL A 124 -0.80 -2.77 -10.06
N SER A 125 -1.00 -1.81 -9.17
CA SER A 125 -0.34 -1.83 -7.87
C SER A 125 -0.82 -3.00 -7.01
N MET A 126 0.04 -3.50 -6.12
CA MET A 126 -0.34 -4.55 -5.18
C MET A 126 -1.57 -4.18 -4.35
N VAL A 127 -1.73 -2.90 -3.98
CA VAL A 127 -2.91 -2.43 -3.25
C VAL A 127 -4.18 -2.59 -4.08
N SER A 128 -4.15 -2.28 -5.36
CA SER A 128 -5.31 -2.46 -6.26
C SER A 128 -5.69 -3.92 -6.42
N LEU A 129 -4.72 -4.84 -6.35
CA LEU A 129 -4.99 -6.28 -6.44
C LEU A 129 -5.54 -6.85 -5.13
N TYR A 130 -4.97 -6.47 -3.98
CA TYR A 130 -5.45 -6.96 -2.68
C TYR A 130 -6.81 -6.39 -2.29
N ASN A 131 -7.11 -5.17 -2.72
CA ASN A 131 -8.40 -4.52 -2.52
C ASN A 131 -9.39 -4.80 -3.65
N ASN A 132 -9.07 -5.68 -4.59
CA ASN A 132 -9.97 -6.01 -5.70
C ASN A 132 -11.20 -6.75 -5.16
N PRO A 133 -12.42 -6.37 -5.55
CA PRO A 133 -13.65 -7.05 -5.11
C PRO A 133 -13.70 -8.54 -5.47
N ALA A 134 -12.91 -8.98 -6.45
CA ALA A 134 -12.76 -10.39 -6.83
C ALA A 134 -11.90 -11.21 -5.85
N SER A 135 -11.19 -10.58 -4.92
CA SER A 135 -10.51 -11.26 -3.83
C SER A 135 -11.53 -11.75 -2.80
N THR A 136 -11.94 -13.00 -2.90
CA THR A 136 -12.95 -13.59 -2.01
C THR A 136 -12.54 -13.47 -0.54
N VAL A 137 -11.28 -13.75 -0.23
CA VAL A 137 -10.74 -13.65 1.15
C VAL A 137 -10.92 -12.26 1.72
N VAL A 138 -10.58 -11.23 0.95
CA VAL A 138 -10.64 -9.83 1.41
C VAL A 138 -12.07 -9.32 1.45
N ALA A 139 -12.87 -9.63 0.41
CA ALA A 139 -14.26 -9.21 0.34
C ALA A 139 -15.10 -9.79 1.49
N GLN A 140 -14.85 -11.04 1.88
CA GLN A 140 -15.56 -11.69 2.99
C GLN A 140 -15.10 -11.20 4.37
N ALA A 141 -13.81 -10.89 4.53
CA ALA A 141 -13.29 -10.38 5.79
C ALA A 141 -13.68 -8.92 6.04
N PHE A 142 -13.59 -8.08 5.01
CA PHE A 142 -13.64 -6.62 5.18
C PHE A 142 -14.79 -5.93 4.42
N GLY A 143 -15.52 -6.65 3.56
CA GLY A 143 -16.58 -6.07 2.73
C GLY A 143 -16.04 -4.94 1.85
N SER A 144 -16.67 -3.78 1.89
CA SER A 144 -16.24 -2.58 1.17
C SER A 144 -15.12 -1.78 1.85
N LYS A 145 -14.65 -2.22 3.02
CA LYS A 145 -13.61 -1.52 3.81
C LYS A 145 -12.20 -1.87 3.32
N VAL A 146 -11.95 -1.66 2.07
CA VAL A 146 -10.78 -2.15 1.31
C VAL A 146 -9.40 -1.67 1.77
N THR A 147 -9.30 -0.65 2.62
CA THR A 147 -8.00 -0.19 3.17
C THR A 147 -7.54 -0.97 4.39
N ALA A 148 -8.37 -1.87 4.90
CA ALA A 148 -8.16 -2.58 6.16
C ALA A 148 -6.85 -3.39 6.23
N ILE A 149 -6.38 -3.94 5.12
CA ILE A 149 -5.11 -4.68 5.08
C ILE A 149 -3.91 -3.75 5.23
N ALA A 150 -4.05 -2.52 4.75
CA ALA A 150 -2.94 -1.57 4.69
C ALA A 150 -2.73 -0.82 6.01
N ARG A 151 -3.80 -0.51 6.74
CA ARG A 151 -3.77 0.38 7.92
C ARG A 151 -4.69 -0.09 9.01
N THR A 152 -4.33 0.26 10.25
CA THR A 152 -5.22 0.09 11.41
C THR A 152 -5.25 1.35 12.27
N ASN A 153 -6.37 1.56 12.96
CA ASN A 153 -6.59 2.65 13.92
C ASN A 153 -6.07 2.24 15.30
N GLY A 154 -5.85 3.23 16.18
CA GLY A 154 -5.54 2.99 17.59
C GLY A 154 -4.32 2.10 17.82
N SER A 155 -3.32 2.17 16.94
CA SER A 155 -2.16 1.29 17.02
C SER A 155 -1.06 1.82 17.92
N LEU A 156 -0.35 0.89 18.55
CA LEU A 156 0.96 1.04 19.14
C LEU A 156 1.94 0.27 18.28
N GLN A 157 2.98 0.95 17.81
CA GLN A 157 4.06 0.35 17.02
C GLN A 157 5.42 0.60 17.65
N TYR A 158 6.30 -0.38 17.48
CA TYR A 158 7.72 -0.23 17.76
C TYR A 158 8.54 -0.49 16.49
N PHE A 159 9.57 0.31 16.30
CA PHE A 159 10.58 0.16 15.25
C PHE A 159 11.95 0.11 15.89
N THR A 160 12.76 -0.86 15.52
CA THR A 160 14.16 -0.94 15.98
C THR A 160 14.95 0.28 15.53
N PRO A 161 16.01 0.64 16.28
CA PRO A 161 16.93 1.69 15.88
C PRO A 161 17.69 1.30 14.61
N LYS A 162 18.30 2.28 13.97
CA LYS A 162 19.29 2.05 12.91
C LYS A 162 20.59 1.51 13.50
N GLY A 163 21.42 0.88 12.67
CA GLY A 163 22.75 0.43 13.12
C GLY A 163 22.84 -1.01 13.61
N LEU A 164 21.79 -1.82 13.41
CA LEU A 164 21.78 -3.25 13.76
C LEU A 164 22.40 -4.16 12.68
N GLY A 165 23.48 -3.71 12.03
CA GLY A 165 24.15 -4.50 10.98
C GLY A 165 23.28 -4.79 9.76
N GLY A 166 22.26 -3.99 9.49
CA GLY A 166 21.30 -4.18 8.41
C GLY A 166 19.98 -4.83 8.86
N PHE A 167 19.93 -5.45 10.03
CA PHE A 167 18.67 -6.02 10.55
C PHE A 167 17.71 -4.94 11.04
N TYR A 168 16.42 -5.19 10.87
CA TYR A 168 15.35 -4.33 11.39
C TYR A 168 14.12 -5.15 11.77
N LEU A 169 13.36 -4.61 12.72
CA LEU A 169 12.06 -5.14 13.13
C LEU A 169 11.07 -3.99 13.28
N ASN A 170 9.82 -4.25 12.91
CA ASN A 170 8.68 -3.42 13.26
C ASN A 170 7.56 -4.34 13.78
N ALA A 171 7.08 -4.08 14.97
CA ALA A 171 5.93 -4.77 15.56
C ALA A 171 4.78 -3.79 15.78
N MET A 172 3.54 -4.27 15.72
CA MET A 172 2.33 -3.47 15.86
C MET A 172 1.24 -4.25 16.58
N VAL A 173 0.58 -3.58 17.49
CA VAL A 173 -0.70 -4.03 18.07
C VAL A 173 -1.71 -2.90 17.98
N SER A 174 -2.97 -3.22 17.79
CA SER A 174 -4.08 -2.28 17.93
C SER A 174 -5.27 -2.95 18.62
N ASN A 175 -6.00 -2.17 19.37
CA ASN A 175 -7.27 -2.53 19.96
C ASN A 175 -8.21 -1.34 19.73
N SER A 176 -8.89 -1.36 18.60
CA SER A 176 -9.79 -0.28 18.18
C SER A 176 -11.26 -0.59 18.46
N GLY A 177 -11.54 -1.71 19.15
CA GLY A 177 -12.87 -2.02 19.67
C GLY A 177 -13.93 -2.35 18.61
N GLY A 178 -13.51 -2.80 17.41
CA GLY A 178 -14.46 -3.27 16.40
C GLY A 178 -15.38 -2.20 15.83
N GLY A 179 -14.91 -0.96 15.75
CA GLY A 179 -15.69 0.15 15.20
C GLY A 179 -16.08 -0.02 13.73
N THR A 180 -16.97 0.83 13.25
CA THR A 180 -17.47 0.81 11.86
C THR A 180 -16.54 1.49 10.86
N THR A 181 -15.50 2.18 11.33
CA THR A 181 -14.57 2.94 10.51
C THR A 181 -13.52 2.03 9.86
N SER A 182 -13.07 2.35 8.66
CA SER A 182 -12.02 1.60 7.99
C SER A 182 -10.74 1.57 8.83
N GLY A 183 -10.26 0.38 9.18
CA GLY A 183 -9.09 0.15 10.04
C GLY A 183 -9.40 -0.07 11.52
N ASP A 184 -10.68 -0.13 11.90
CA ASP A 184 -11.11 -0.50 13.25
C ASP A 184 -11.08 -2.02 13.43
N TYR A 185 -9.90 -2.56 13.73
CA TYR A 185 -9.69 -4.00 13.98
C TYR A 185 -8.74 -4.17 15.15
N ASP A 186 -8.96 -5.23 15.92
CA ASP A 186 -7.94 -5.76 16.81
C ASP A 186 -6.87 -6.42 15.95
N TYR A 187 -5.77 -5.71 15.75
CA TYR A 187 -4.68 -6.16 14.90
C TYR A 187 -3.42 -6.45 15.72
N ARG A 188 -2.69 -7.46 15.30
CA ARG A 188 -1.33 -7.74 15.75
C ARG A 188 -0.50 -8.24 14.58
N GLY A 189 0.72 -7.76 14.47
CA GLY A 189 1.61 -8.19 13.40
C GLY A 189 3.02 -7.64 13.57
N ALA A 190 3.93 -8.26 12.85
CA ALA A 190 5.33 -7.86 12.84
C ALA A 190 5.95 -8.11 11.47
N ARG A 191 7.05 -7.41 11.21
CA ARG A 191 7.99 -7.71 10.14
C ARG A 191 9.40 -7.71 10.68
N VAL A 192 10.23 -8.60 10.14
CA VAL A 192 11.67 -8.63 10.35
C VAL A 192 12.33 -8.63 8.99
N GLY A 193 13.41 -7.90 8.82
CA GLY A 193 14.12 -7.84 7.56
C GLY A 193 15.62 -7.58 7.74
N TYR A 194 16.29 -7.72 6.62
CA TYR A 194 17.71 -7.42 6.48
C TYR A 194 17.91 -6.55 5.23
N ALA A 195 18.45 -5.36 5.43
CA ALA A 195 18.74 -4.39 4.37
C ALA A 195 20.21 -3.97 4.46
N ALA A 196 21.03 -4.48 3.54
CA ALA A 196 22.44 -4.12 3.44
C ALA A 196 22.93 -4.20 1.99
N GLY A 197 23.73 -3.22 1.59
CA GLY A 197 24.21 -3.10 0.22
C GLY A 197 23.05 -3.08 -0.79
N PRO A 198 23.05 -3.94 -1.81
CA PRO A 198 22.02 -4.00 -2.83
C PRO A 198 20.75 -4.76 -2.41
N VAL A 199 20.75 -5.45 -1.28
CA VAL A 199 19.70 -6.40 -0.86
C VAL A 199 18.82 -5.79 0.22
N ASP A 200 17.52 -6.01 0.13
CA ASP A 200 16.54 -5.84 1.20
C ASP A 200 15.54 -7.00 1.15
N VAL A 201 15.54 -7.84 2.19
CA VAL A 201 14.64 -9.00 2.30
C VAL A 201 13.82 -8.88 3.58
N THR A 202 12.54 -9.22 3.48
CA THR A 202 11.59 -9.04 4.60
C THR A 202 10.65 -10.23 4.72
N LEU A 203 10.45 -10.69 5.94
CA LEU A 203 9.36 -11.57 6.33
C LEU A 203 8.38 -10.79 7.20
N ALA A 204 7.08 -10.97 6.99
CA ALA A 204 6.07 -10.33 7.80
C ALA A 204 4.84 -11.23 7.98
N ALA A 205 4.19 -11.09 9.14
CA ALA A 205 2.93 -11.75 9.43
C ALA A 205 2.03 -10.81 10.25
N GLY A 206 0.72 -10.97 10.07
CA GLY A 206 -0.28 -10.20 10.80
C GLY A 206 -1.62 -10.91 10.87
N SER A 207 -2.41 -10.51 11.84
CA SER A 207 -3.74 -11.04 12.10
C SER A 207 -4.66 -9.89 12.52
N ALA A 208 -5.87 -9.85 11.92
CA ALA A 208 -6.93 -8.92 12.27
C ALA A 208 -8.17 -9.72 12.70
N LYS A 209 -8.73 -9.43 13.87
CA LYS A 209 -9.98 -10.03 14.33
C LYS A 209 -11.16 -9.39 13.59
N ILE A 210 -11.99 -10.20 12.97
CA ILE A 210 -13.20 -9.76 12.26
C ILE A 210 -14.38 -9.93 13.20
N GLU A 211 -14.91 -8.83 13.70
CA GLU A 211 -15.96 -8.78 14.72
C GLU A 211 -17.20 -9.59 14.32
N ALA A 212 -17.67 -9.42 13.08
CA ALA A 212 -18.90 -10.07 12.60
C ALA A 212 -18.88 -11.61 12.71
N SER A 213 -17.70 -12.22 12.71
CA SER A 213 -17.54 -13.68 12.79
C SER A 213 -16.81 -14.14 14.05
N GLY A 214 -16.16 -13.23 14.77
CA GLY A 214 -15.21 -13.55 15.85
C GLY A 214 -13.95 -14.30 15.37
N LYS A 215 -13.75 -14.46 14.05
CA LYS A 215 -12.63 -15.16 13.44
C LYS A 215 -11.54 -14.20 12.98
N ASN A 216 -10.34 -14.73 12.81
CA ASN A 216 -9.20 -13.94 12.37
C ASN A 216 -9.01 -14.01 10.85
N PHE A 217 -8.84 -12.84 10.21
CA PHE A 217 -8.14 -12.73 8.94
C PHE A 217 -6.63 -12.78 9.22
N THR A 218 -5.91 -13.59 8.48
CA THR A 218 -4.45 -13.71 8.61
C THR A 218 -3.77 -13.37 7.29
N ILE A 219 -2.60 -12.74 7.39
CA ILE A 219 -1.77 -12.37 6.25
C ILE A 219 -0.31 -12.63 6.58
N ALA A 220 0.44 -13.22 5.64
CA ALA A 220 1.88 -13.42 5.77
C ALA A 220 2.56 -13.12 4.43
N SER A 221 3.79 -12.63 4.48
CA SER A 221 4.56 -12.30 3.29
C SER A 221 6.05 -12.60 3.44
N ALA A 222 6.67 -12.97 2.31
CA ALA A 222 8.11 -12.95 2.12
C ALA A 222 8.42 -12.12 0.88
N THR A 223 9.28 -11.12 1.01
CA THR A 223 9.54 -10.13 -0.05
C THR A 223 11.02 -9.82 -0.15
N GLY A 224 11.47 -9.50 -1.36
CA GLY A 224 12.86 -9.16 -1.63
C GLY A 224 12.99 -8.06 -2.67
N VAL A 225 13.99 -7.22 -2.47
CA VAL A 225 14.42 -6.18 -3.39
C VAL A 225 15.91 -6.34 -3.63
N TYR A 226 16.31 -6.31 -4.88
CA TYR A 226 17.71 -6.26 -5.28
C TYR A 226 17.96 -5.07 -6.19
N ARG A 227 18.92 -4.23 -5.86
CA ARG A 227 19.34 -3.08 -6.68
C ARG A 227 20.66 -3.37 -7.35
N LEU A 228 20.67 -3.47 -8.68
CA LEU A 228 21.90 -3.67 -9.43
C LEU A 228 22.80 -2.43 -9.26
N PRO A 229 24.01 -2.59 -8.70
CA PRO A 229 24.84 -1.43 -8.31
C PRO A 229 25.20 -0.51 -9.49
N ALA A 230 25.55 -1.07 -10.65
CA ALA A 230 25.99 -0.31 -11.81
C ALA A 230 24.84 0.43 -12.53
N SER A 231 23.71 -0.24 -12.76
CA SER A 231 22.60 0.29 -13.55
C SER A 231 21.49 0.94 -12.72
N LYS A 232 21.53 0.78 -11.38
CA LYS A 232 20.48 1.20 -10.45
C LYS A 232 19.10 0.55 -10.71
N VAL A 233 19.05 -0.46 -11.57
CA VAL A 233 17.83 -1.23 -11.81
C VAL A 233 17.40 -1.89 -10.50
N LYS A 234 16.14 -1.72 -10.12
CA LYS A 234 15.53 -2.36 -8.95
C LYS A 234 14.74 -3.57 -9.42
N LEU A 235 15.13 -4.75 -8.97
CA LEU A 235 14.38 -5.99 -9.13
C LEU A 235 13.63 -6.28 -7.84
N THR A 236 12.39 -6.72 -7.96
CA THR A 236 11.55 -7.07 -6.80
C THR A 236 10.88 -8.40 -6.99
N ALA A 237 10.73 -9.15 -5.91
CA ALA A 237 9.96 -10.38 -5.89
C ALA A 237 9.28 -10.55 -4.52
N GLY A 238 8.14 -11.22 -4.50
CA GLY A 238 7.43 -11.46 -3.26
C GLY A 238 6.32 -12.48 -3.37
N VAL A 239 5.97 -13.06 -2.22
CA VAL A 239 4.78 -13.86 -2.03
C VAL A 239 4.00 -13.32 -0.85
N VAL A 240 2.68 -13.20 -1.03
CA VAL A 240 1.75 -12.80 0.03
C VAL A 240 0.62 -13.81 0.09
N GLN A 241 0.42 -14.41 1.25
CA GLN A 241 -0.70 -15.31 1.53
C GLN A 241 -1.70 -14.62 2.44
N MET A 242 -2.97 -14.68 2.10
CA MET A 242 -4.10 -14.24 2.91
C MET A 242 -5.06 -15.41 3.15
N LYS A 243 -5.62 -15.47 4.35
CA LYS A 243 -6.61 -16.50 4.71
C LYS A 243 -7.70 -15.90 5.60
N TYR A 244 -8.94 -16.27 5.31
CA TYR A 244 -10.10 -15.98 6.16
C TYR A 244 -11.12 -17.10 6.03
N LEU A 245 -11.46 -17.72 7.16
CA LEU A 245 -12.26 -18.94 7.20
C LEU A 245 -11.63 -20.03 6.31
N ASP A 246 -12.38 -20.57 5.36
CA ASP A 246 -11.89 -21.59 4.43
C ASP A 246 -11.26 -21.01 3.16
N ALA A 247 -11.51 -19.74 2.86
CA ALA A 247 -10.95 -19.08 1.68
C ALA A 247 -9.48 -18.69 1.91
N LYS A 248 -8.64 -18.95 0.90
CA LYS A 248 -7.22 -18.63 0.86
C LYS A 248 -6.87 -17.98 -0.48
N GLN A 249 -6.02 -16.96 -0.45
CA GLN A 249 -5.42 -16.36 -1.64
C GLN A 249 -3.90 -16.27 -1.48
N VAL A 250 -3.18 -16.64 -2.52
CA VAL A 250 -1.72 -16.48 -2.59
C VAL A 250 -1.39 -15.65 -3.82
N ASN A 251 -0.68 -14.54 -3.61
CA ASN A 251 -0.20 -13.67 -4.66
C ASN A 251 1.32 -13.80 -4.78
N TYR A 252 1.79 -14.14 -5.97
CA TYR A 252 3.20 -14.08 -6.34
C TYR A 252 3.43 -12.82 -7.16
N THR A 253 4.53 -12.13 -6.92
CA THR A 253 4.87 -10.88 -7.59
C THR A 253 6.32 -10.90 -8.04
N ALA A 254 6.56 -10.37 -9.25
CA ALA A 254 7.89 -10.00 -9.72
C ALA A 254 7.80 -8.63 -10.39
N GLY A 255 8.81 -7.78 -10.19
CA GLY A 255 8.79 -6.44 -10.74
C GLY A 255 10.19 -5.92 -11.07
N VAL A 256 10.24 -4.98 -12.00
CA VAL A 256 11.43 -4.25 -12.37
C VAL A 256 11.13 -2.75 -12.44
N ASP A 257 12.04 -1.94 -11.90
CA ASP A 257 12.08 -0.51 -12.06
C ASP A 257 13.45 -0.17 -12.66
N TRP A 258 13.44 0.29 -13.90
CA TRP A 258 14.63 0.55 -14.69
C TRP A 258 14.75 2.05 -15.00
N PRO A 259 15.65 2.76 -14.30
CA PRO A 259 15.96 4.15 -14.65
C PRO A 259 16.56 4.24 -16.07
N ILE A 260 15.97 5.10 -16.90
CA ILE A 260 16.43 5.32 -18.28
C ILE A 260 16.29 6.80 -18.66
N GLY A 261 17.41 7.44 -18.98
CA GLY A 261 17.44 8.87 -19.29
C GLY A 261 16.79 9.72 -18.19
N PRO A 262 15.86 10.62 -18.53
CA PRO A 262 15.16 11.46 -17.54
C PRO A 262 13.99 10.75 -16.82
N GLY A 263 13.78 9.47 -17.09
CA GLY A 263 12.63 8.73 -16.57
C GLY A 263 12.95 7.34 -16.08
N GLN A 264 11.91 6.51 -16.03
CA GLN A 264 12.02 5.10 -15.66
C GLN A 264 10.95 4.26 -16.36
N VAL A 265 11.32 3.07 -16.76
CA VAL A 265 10.40 2.00 -17.19
C VAL A 265 10.12 1.14 -15.97
N VAL A 266 8.86 0.85 -15.73
CA VAL A 266 8.42 -0.07 -14.69
C VAL A 266 7.62 -1.21 -15.29
N ALA A 267 7.85 -2.43 -14.82
CA ALA A 267 7.04 -3.57 -15.20
C ALA A 267 6.79 -4.45 -13.99
N THR A 268 5.61 -5.06 -13.91
CA THR A 268 5.25 -6.02 -12.87
C THR A 268 4.42 -7.14 -13.43
N TYR A 269 4.63 -8.31 -12.88
CA TYR A 269 3.79 -9.48 -13.09
C TYR A 269 3.29 -9.99 -11.74
N HIS A 270 1.98 -10.29 -11.68
CA HIS A 270 1.38 -10.93 -10.52
C HIS A 270 0.63 -12.18 -10.96
N ARG A 271 0.81 -13.26 -10.21
CA ARG A 271 -0.04 -14.46 -10.25
C ARG A 271 -0.86 -14.49 -8.98
N ILE A 272 -2.18 -14.52 -9.11
CA ILE A 272 -3.15 -14.57 -8.02
C ILE A 272 -3.81 -15.95 -8.05
N ASN A 273 -3.64 -16.73 -7.00
CA ASN A 273 -4.26 -18.05 -6.84
C ASN A 273 -5.26 -18.00 -5.67
N GLN A 274 -6.50 -18.39 -5.93
CA GLN A 274 -7.53 -18.55 -4.89
C GLN A 274 -7.81 -20.04 -4.67
N SER A 275 -8.14 -20.43 -3.44
CA SER A 275 -8.47 -21.83 -3.07
C SER A 275 -9.38 -21.88 -1.84
N GLY A 276 -10.02 -23.03 -1.63
CA GLY A 276 -11.00 -23.24 -0.57
C GLY A 276 -12.39 -22.82 -1.00
N ASN A 277 -13.23 -22.45 -0.02
CA ASN A 277 -14.64 -22.13 -0.24
C ASN A 277 -14.99 -20.73 0.28
N ALA A 278 -15.90 -20.09 -0.41
CA ALA A 278 -16.60 -18.90 0.09
C ALA A 278 -17.51 -19.24 1.27
N ILE A 279 -17.94 -18.22 2.03
CA ILE A 279 -18.91 -18.40 3.14
C ILE A 279 -20.22 -19.05 2.64
N SER A 280 -20.59 -18.81 1.39
CA SER A 280 -21.75 -19.48 0.74
C SER A 280 -21.57 -20.96 0.48
N GLY A 281 -20.38 -21.54 0.74
CA GLY A 281 -20.01 -22.90 0.39
C GLY A 281 -19.53 -23.10 -1.05
N ALA A 282 -19.62 -22.07 -1.90
CA ALA A 282 -19.13 -22.15 -3.28
C ALA A 282 -17.60 -22.22 -3.31
N SER A 283 -17.05 -23.16 -4.10
CA SER A 283 -15.61 -23.26 -4.30
C SER A 283 -15.07 -22.02 -5.01
N VAL A 284 -13.95 -21.50 -4.49
CA VAL A 284 -13.19 -20.41 -5.12
C VAL A 284 -11.88 -20.91 -5.74
N SER A 285 -11.65 -22.21 -5.68
CA SER A 285 -10.47 -22.84 -6.28
C SER A 285 -10.48 -22.63 -7.80
N ALA A 286 -9.30 -22.27 -8.33
CA ALA A 286 -9.11 -21.93 -9.74
C ALA A 286 -9.76 -20.59 -10.20
N ASN A 287 -10.34 -19.77 -9.32
CA ASN A 287 -10.76 -18.40 -9.65
C ASN A 287 -9.55 -17.46 -9.61
N ASP A 288 -8.60 -17.74 -10.48
CA ASP A 288 -7.26 -17.18 -10.49
C ASP A 288 -7.13 -16.00 -11.46
N ALA A 289 -6.00 -15.29 -11.41
CA ALA A 289 -5.68 -14.30 -12.42
C ALA A 289 -4.16 -14.13 -12.59
N ASP A 290 -3.77 -13.81 -13.82
CA ASP A 290 -2.47 -13.25 -14.15
C ASP A 290 -2.62 -11.78 -14.46
N VAL A 291 -1.73 -10.95 -13.92
CA VAL A 291 -1.76 -9.50 -14.12
C VAL A 291 -0.39 -9.02 -14.58
N LEU A 292 -0.37 -8.35 -15.72
CA LEU A 292 0.82 -7.71 -16.26
C LEU A 292 0.61 -6.20 -16.26
N GLY A 293 1.59 -5.47 -15.72
CA GLY A 293 1.67 -4.02 -15.74
C GLY A 293 2.93 -3.56 -16.44
N LEU A 294 2.79 -2.56 -17.32
CA LEU A 294 3.90 -1.87 -17.97
C LEU A 294 3.69 -0.38 -17.81
N GLY A 295 4.74 0.35 -17.44
CA GLY A 295 4.65 1.80 -17.28
C GLY A 295 5.93 2.52 -17.68
N TYR A 296 5.76 3.76 -18.08
CA TYR A 296 6.86 4.71 -18.25
C TYR A 296 6.53 6.00 -17.52
N VAL A 297 7.49 6.50 -16.75
CA VAL A 297 7.41 7.79 -16.07
C VAL A 297 8.50 8.69 -16.61
N HIS A 298 8.14 9.85 -17.15
CA HIS A 298 9.05 10.86 -17.69
C HIS A 298 9.12 12.06 -16.74
N ASN A 299 10.26 12.28 -16.11
CA ASN A 299 10.44 13.40 -15.19
C ASN A 299 10.74 14.70 -15.95
N LEU A 300 9.81 15.64 -15.92
CA LEU A 300 9.99 17.01 -16.42
C LEU A 300 10.85 17.84 -15.47
N SER A 301 10.77 17.52 -14.18
CA SER A 301 11.55 18.13 -13.10
C SER A 301 11.65 17.17 -11.92
N LYS A 302 12.33 17.60 -10.82
CA LYS A 302 12.34 16.85 -9.56
C LYS A 302 10.95 16.66 -8.94
N ARG A 303 9.97 17.47 -9.32
CA ARG A 303 8.62 17.47 -8.73
C ARG A 303 7.52 17.10 -9.72
N THR A 304 7.72 17.28 -11.03
CA THR A 304 6.69 17.09 -12.06
C THR A 304 7.09 15.97 -13.00
N ALA A 305 6.18 15.03 -13.23
CA ALA A 305 6.37 13.96 -14.19
C ALA A 305 5.09 13.68 -14.99
N LEU A 306 5.27 13.29 -16.24
CA LEU A 306 4.25 12.65 -17.06
C LEU A 306 4.39 11.14 -16.94
N TYR A 307 3.28 10.41 -17.09
CA TYR A 307 3.34 8.95 -17.05
C TYR A 307 2.32 8.31 -17.99
N GLY A 308 2.63 7.09 -18.39
CA GLY A 308 1.70 6.17 -19.03
C GLY A 308 1.82 4.78 -18.42
N THR A 309 0.69 4.10 -18.21
CA THR A 309 0.65 2.75 -17.65
C THR A 309 -0.36 1.91 -18.40
N ALA A 310 0.04 0.72 -18.88
CA ALA A 310 -0.83 -0.30 -19.44
C ALA A 310 -1.00 -1.44 -18.44
N ALA A 311 -2.23 -1.93 -18.29
CA ALA A 311 -2.65 -2.98 -17.37
C ALA A 311 -3.39 -4.09 -18.12
N PHE A 312 -3.02 -5.34 -17.87
CA PHE A 312 -3.63 -6.51 -18.48
C PHE A 312 -3.97 -7.53 -17.39
N PHE A 313 -5.26 -7.83 -17.25
CA PHE A 313 -5.79 -8.83 -16.34
C PHE A 313 -6.32 -10.00 -17.15
N ASN A 314 -5.75 -11.17 -16.95
CA ASN A 314 -6.16 -12.42 -17.57
C ASN A 314 -6.72 -13.33 -16.49
N ASN A 315 -8.04 -13.52 -16.47
CA ASN A 315 -8.74 -14.33 -15.50
C ASN A 315 -8.79 -15.80 -15.93
N HIS A 316 -8.78 -16.70 -14.96
CA HIS A 316 -8.95 -18.13 -15.13
C HIS A 316 -10.16 -18.61 -14.34
N GLY A 317 -10.77 -19.71 -14.76
CA GLY A 317 -11.95 -20.27 -14.13
C GLY A 317 -13.09 -19.26 -14.03
N ALA A 318 -13.60 -19.02 -12.83
CA ALA A 318 -14.61 -18.01 -12.57
C ALA A 318 -14.00 -16.71 -11.98
N GLY A 319 -12.70 -16.48 -12.14
CA GLY A 319 -12.03 -15.24 -11.71
C GLY A 319 -12.68 -14.00 -12.31
N ARG A 320 -12.68 -12.89 -11.55
CA ARG A 320 -13.31 -11.61 -11.94
C ARG A 320 -12.41 -10.41 -11.61
N PHE A 321 -11.10 -10.63 -11.55
CA PHE A 321 -10.16 -9.53 -11.32
C PHE A 321 -10.20 -8.56 -12.51
N ALA A 322 -10.31 -7.28 -12.23
CA ALA A 322 -10.45 -6.26 -13.27
C ALA A 322 -9.76 -4.95 -12.88
N VAL A 323 -9.43 -4.18 -13.90
CA VAL A 323 -8.98 -2.79 -13.72
C VAL A 323 -10.13 -1.98 -13.12
N ALA A 324 -9.84 -1.29 -12.02
CA ALA A 324 -10.83 -0.47 -11.32
C ALA A 324 -11.35 0.67 -12.23
N GLY A 325 -12.65 0.98 -12.12
CA GLY A 325 -13.30 2.06 -12.87
C GLY A 325 -13.85 1.66 -14.24
N GLY A 326 -13.79 0.38 -14.63
CA GLY A 326 -14.45 -0.16 -15.81
C GLY A 326 -15.97 -0.27 -15.66
N LEU A 327 -16.63 -0.76 -16.71
CA LEU A 327 -18.05 -1.07 -16.66
C LEU A 327 -18.28 -2.29 -15.76
N ALA A 328 -19.37 -2.25 -15.01
CA ALA A 328 -19.85 -3.38 -14.23
C ALA A 328 -20.48 -4.45 -15.14
N GLY A 329 -20.64 -5.68 -14.61
CA GLY A 329 -21.33 -6.77 -15.31
C GLY A 329 -20.43 -7.64 -16.19
N SER A 330 -19.10 -7.49 -16.09
CA SER A 330 -18.15 -8.41 -16.72
C SER A 330 -18.43 -9.85 -16.32
N ALA A 331 -18.41 -10.77 -17.28
CA ALA A 331 -18.62 -12.19 -17.05
C ALA A 331 -17.43 -12.82 -16.30
N ALA A 332 -17.66 -13.97 -15.69
CA ALA A 332 -16.60 -14.72 -15.03
C ALA A 332 -15.57 -15.24 -16.07
N GLY A 333 -14.30 -15.25 -15.72
CA GLY A 333 -13.21 -15.72 -16.59
C GLY A 333 -12.82 -14.77 -17.71
N THR A 334 -13.47 -13.61 -17.84
CA THR A 334 -13.16 -12.66 -18.92
C THR A 334 -12.02 -11.69 -18.53
N ASN A 335 -11.36 -11.15 -19.53
CA ASN A 335 -10.19 -10.31 -19.36
C ASN A 335 -10.56 -8.84 -19.15
N SER A 336 -9.70 -8.08 -18.47
CA SER A 336 -9.80 -6.65 -18.36
C SER A 336 -8.49 -5.97 -18.74
N ARG A 337 -8.58 -4.84 -19.44
CA ARG A 337 -7.41 -4.06 -19.87
C ARG A 337 -7.59 -2.61 -19.48
N GLY A 338 -6.49 -1.93 -19.15
CA GLY A 338 -6.49 -0.52 -18.81
C GLY A 338 -5.32 0.21 -19.40
N LEU A 339 -5.53 1.50 -19.67
CA LEU A 339 -4.50 2.45 -20.06
C LEU A 339 -4.68 3.71 -19.23
N ASP A 340 -3.64 4.12 -18.51
CA ASP A 340 -3.56 5.38 -17.78
C ASP A 340 -2.58 6.33 -18.46
N LEU A 341 -2.96 7.58 -18.67
CA LEU A 341 -2.09 8.68 -19.06
C LEU A 341 -2.31 9.85 -18.12
N GLY A 342 -1.26 10.42 -17.56
CA GLY A 342 -1.45 11.48 -16.58
C GLY A 342 -0.20 12.26 -16.23
N VAL A 343 -0.39 13.18 -15.29
CA VAL A 343 0.62 14.05 -14.74
C VAL A 343 0.57 14.02 -13.21
N ARG A 344 1.74 14.00 -12.60
CA ARG A 344 1.89 14.20 -11.15
C ARG A 344 2.75 15.42 -10.86
N HIS A 345 2.40 16.13 -9.79
CA HIS A 345 3.19 17.22 -9.24
C HIS A 345 3.33 17.07 -7.73
N LEU A 346 4.56 17.14 -7.21
CA LEU A 346 4.88 17.04 -5.78
C LEU A 346 5.23 18.42 -5.22
N PHE A 347 4.88 18.70 -3.98
CA PHE A 347 5.19 19.96 -3.28
C PHE A 347 5.67 19.74 -1.85
#